data_03c74466e7a373dcc8203c0dfc9af692
#
_entry.id   03c74466e7a373dcc8203c0dfc9af692
#
_cell.length_a   1.000
_cell.length_b   1.000
_cell.length_c   1.000
_cell.angle_alpha   90.00
_cell.angle_beta   90.00
_cell.angle_gamma   90.00
#
_symmetry.space_group_name_H-M   'P 1'
#
loop_
_entity.id
_entity.type
_entity.pdbx_description
1 polymer ?
#
loop_
_entity_poly.entity_id
_entity_poly.type
_entity_poly.pdbx_seq_one_letter_code
_entity_poly.pdbx_strand_id
1 'polypeptide(L)'
;MQEGSPIAIRVIGDNLNDQKRVAAQIKDILERAKGTNWVRLDYMDDYFGLSLKPKEDVAIRLGVPNQAISQTLGAGLKGFSVSQMWEGDKPVDIFLRLNENSRKDFNDLANLHVQTMFGSKVPLKEVANLEPSWHTGVIAHRNGLRTLTVLSEAQSGIKPSVILKSVQPQIDQ
;
A
#
# COMPACT_ATOMS: atom_id res chain seq x y z
N MET A 1 0.38 -21.64 -9.59
CA MET A 1 -0.09 -20.90 -10.78
C MET A 1 -1.48 -20.41 -10.46
N GLN A 2 -1.70 -19.11 -10.33
CA GLN A 2 -3.07 -18.58 -10.29
C GLN A 2 -3.63 -18.75 -11.69
N GLU A 3 -4.62 -19.63 -11.84
CA GLU A 3 -5.42 -19.68 -13.05
C GLU A 3 -6.03 -18.28 -13.25
N GLY A 4 -5.61 -17.60 -14.31
CA GLY A 4 -6.09 -16.26 -14.59
C GLY A 4 -7.60 -16.31 -14.87
N SER A 5 -8.35 -15.37 -14.30
CA SER A 5 -9.78 -15.23 -14.61
C SER A 5 -9.98 -15.17 -16.13
N PRO A 6 -10.99 -15.88 -16.67
CA PRO A 6 -11.19 -16.01 -18.11
C PRO A 6 -11.51 -14.68 -18.82
N ILE A 7 -11.96 -13.66 -18.07
CA ILE A 7 -12.19 -12.31 -18.54
C ILE A 7 -11.28 -11.38 -17.75
N ALA A 8 -10.42 -10.63 -18.46
CA ALA A 8 -9.52 -9.64 -17.87
C ALA A 8 -9.47 -8.38 -18.76
N ILE A 9 -10.05 -7.30 -18.27
CA ILE A 9 -10.06 -6.00 -18.96
C ILE A 9 -9.06 -5.10 -18.26
N ARG A 10 -8.10 -4.56 -19.01
CA ARG A 10 -7.00 -3.76 -18.46
C ARG A 10 -7.22 -2.29 -18.76
N VAL A 11 -7.16 -1.48 -17.73
CA VAL A 11 -7.16 -0.03 -17.79
C VAL A 11 -5.72 0.45 -17.61
N ILE A 12 -5.19 1.09 -18.63
CA ILE A 12 -3.81 1.58 -18.65
C ILE A 12 -3.86 3.10 -18.69
N GLY A 13 -3.02 3.76 -17.89
CA GLY A 13 -2.95 5.22 -17.85
C GLY A 13 -1.93 5.70 -16.82
N ASP A 14 -1.65 7.00 -16.82
CA ASP A 14 -0.66 7.61 -15.93
C ASP A 14 -1.28 8.07 -14.60
N ASN A 15 -2.58 8.40 -14.61
CA ASN A 15 -3.29 8.88 -13.43
C ASN A 15 -4.08 7.75 -12.77
N LEU A 16 -3.71 7.42 -11.53
CA LEU A 16 -4.34 6.34 -10.77
C LEU A 16 -5.82 6.61 -10.46
N ASN A 17 -6.21 7.87 -10.21
CA ASN A 17 -7.60 8.20 -9.90
C ASN A 17 -8.49 8.02 -11.13
N ASP A 18 -8.02 8.40 -12.32
CA ASP A 18 -8.74 8.16 -13.55
C ASP A 18 -8.86 6.68 -13.88
N GLN A 19 -7.78 5.91 -13.65
CA GLN A 19 -7.81 4.45 -13.78
C GLN A 19 -8.84 3.82 -12.85
N LYS A 20 -8.87 4.21 -11.57
CA LYS A 20 -9.87 3.73 -10.60
C LYS A 20 -11.29 4.05 -11.04
N ARG A 21 -11.54 5.27 -11.53
CA ARG A 21 -12.85 5.70 -12.03
C ARG A 21 -13.30 4.87 -13.23
N VAL A 22 -12.45 4.72 -14.24
CA VAL A 22 -12.75 3.93 -15.43
C VAL A 22 -12.93 2.44 -15.10
N ALA A 23 -12.07 1.90 -14.24
CA ALA A 23 -12.19 0.51 -13.81
C ALA A 23 -13.50 0.24 -13.03
N ALA A 24 -13.96 1.19 -12.21
CA ALA A 24 -15.24 1.10 -11.53
C ALA A 24 -16.41 1.09 -12.56
N GLN A 25 -16.36 1.92 -13.59
CA GLN A 25 -17.37 1.90 -14.67
C GLN A 25 -17.39 0.56 -15.42
N ILE A 26 -16.22 0.04 -15.77
CA ILE A 26 -16.10 -1.29 -16.41
C ILE A 26 -16.63 -2.39 -15.50
N LYS A 27 -16.33 -2.32 -14.20
CA LYS A 27 -16.84 -3.26 -13.21
C LYS A 27 -18.38 -3.25 -13.20
N ASP A 28 -19.00 -2.06 -13.13
CA ASP A 28 -20.46 -1.92 -13.16
C ASP A 28 -21.08 -2.48 -14.44
N ILE A 29 -20.44 -2.27 -15.60
CA ILE A 29 -20.88 -2.84 -16.88
C ILE A 29 -20.85 -4.36 -16.84
N LEU A 30 -19.75 -4.93 -16.35
CA LEU A 30 -19.59 -6.38 -16.24
C LEU A 30 -20.57 -6.99 -15.23
N GLU A 31 -20.83 -6.34 -14.10
CA GLU A 31 -21.80 -6.81 -13.10
C GLU A 31 -23.23 -6.87 -13.63
N ARG A 32 -23.59 -5.98 -14.54
CA ARG A 32 -24.90 -5.95 -15.21
C ARG A 32 -24.99 -6.88 -16.41
N ALA A 33 -23.88 -7.35 -16.93
CA ALA A 33 -23.84 -8.23 -18.09
C ALA A 33 -24.33 -9.63 -17.74
N LYS A 34 -25.19 -10.20 -18.61
CA LYS A 34 -25.68 -11.56 -18.42
C LYS A 34 -24.56 -12.57 -18.59
N GLY A 35 -24.43 -13.47 -17.63
CA GLY A 35 -23.47 -14.57 -17.68
C GLY A 35 -22.13 -14.28 -17.05
N THR A 36 -21.96 -13.13 -16.41
CA THR A 36 -20.78 -12.82 -15.59
C THR A 36 -20.96 -13.26 -14.13
N ASN A 37 -19.87 -13.69 -13.54
CA ASN A 37 -19.76 -13.96 -12.11
C ASN A 37 -18.46 -13.36 -11.56
N TRP A 38 -18.46 -13.07 -10.26
CA TRP A 38 -17.25 -12.74 -9.49
C TRP A 38 -16.43 -11.58 -10.12
N VAL A 39 -17.12 -10.47 -10.41
CA VAL A 39 -16.43 -9.29 -10.93
C VAL A 39 -15.64 -8.65 -9.82
N ARG A 40 -14.33 -8.50 -10.02
CA ARG A 40 -13.40 -7.93 -9.05
C ARG A 40 -12.35 -7.06 -9.71
N LEU A 41 -11.79 -6.15 -8.95
CA LEU A 41 -10.63 -5.36 -9.35
C LEU A 41 -9.36 -6.07 -8.87
N ASP A 42 -8.32 -6.02 -9.70
CA ASP A 42 -6.99 -6.57 -9.39
C ASP A 42 -6.13 -5.47 -8.71
N TYR A 43 -6.68 -4.83 -7.70
CA TYR A 43 -5.88 -3.96 -6.85
C TYR A 43 -6.31 -4.13 -5.40
N MET A 44 -5.35 -3.95 -4.49
CA MET A 44 -5.67 -3.95 -3.07
C MET A 44 -6.30 -2.61 -2.70
N ASP A 45 -7.31 -2.65 -1.83
CA ASP A 45 -7.95 -1.46 -1.29
C ASP A 45 -6.91 -0.53 -0.67
N ASP A 46 -7.22 0.77 -0.70
CA ASP A 46 -6.41 1.75 -0.02
C ASP A 46 -6.40 1.43 1.49
N TYR A 47 -5.24 1.51 2.10
CA TYR A 47 -5.11 1.31 3.54
C TYR A 47 -4.86 2.63 4.25
N PHE A 48 -5.41 2.74 5.45
CA PHE A 48 -5.15 3.87 6.31
C PHE A 48 -3.77 3.72 6.95
N GLY A 49 -2.96 4.74 6.82
CA GLY A 49 -1.58 4.73 7.30
C GLY A 49 -1.13 6.08 7.82
N LEU A 50 0.15 6.17 8.12
CA LEU A 50 0.80 7.37 8.60
C LEU A 50 1.77 7.88 7.53
N SER A 51 1.54 9.08 7.04
CA SER A 51 2.47 9.79 6.18
C SER A 51 3.43 10.63 7.02
N LEU A 52 4.70 10.50 6.73
CA LEU A 52 5.74 11.28 7.38
C LEU A 52 6.30 12.27 6.36
N LYS A 53 6.21 13.57 6.70
CA LYS A 53 6.75 14.66 5.89
C LYS A 53 7.91 15.31 6.65
N PRO A 54 9.17 15.07 6.25
CA PRO A 54 10.31 15.72 6.88
C PRO A 54 10.25 17.25 6.72
N LYS A 55 10.63 17.97 7.77
CA LYS A 55 10.88 19.41 7.74
C LYS A 55 12.36 19.61 7.38
N GLU A 56 12.66 19.55 6.09
CA GLU A 56 14.04 19.45 5.57
C GLU A 56 14.97 20.50 6.15
N ASP A 57 14.56 21.79 6.16
CA ASP A 57 15.38 22.89 6.68
C ASP A 57 15.72 22.73 8.16
N VAL A 58 14.76 22.23 8.96
CA VAL A 58 14.95 22.02 10.40
C VAL A 58 15.81 20.77 10.64
N ALA A 59 15.53 19.70 9.92
CA ALA A 59 16.28 18.44 10.04
C ALA A 59 17.76 18.65 9.69
N ILE A 60 18.05 19.39 8.61
CA ILE A 60 19.43 19.72 8.21
C ILE A 60 20.12 20.54 9.30
N ARG A 61 19.49 21.61 9.80
CA ARG A 61 20.08 22.45 10.86
C ARG A 61 20.37 21.69 12.15
N LEU A 62 19.51 20.74 12.49
CA LEU A 62 19.67 19.91 13.69
C LEU A 62 20.56 18.69 13.46
N GLY A 63 21.05 18.48 12.24
CA GLY A 63 21.87 17.31 11.89
C GLY A 63 21.10 16.00 12.01
N VAL A 64 19.83 15.98 11.61
CA VAL A 64 18.99 14.78 11.63
C VAL A 64 18.83 14.25 10.20
N PRO A 65 19.49 13.14 9.83
CA PRO A 65 19.31 12.54 8.53
C PRO A 65 17.95 11.84 8.41
N ASN A 66 17.36 11.84 7.21
CA ASN A 66 16.09 11.17 6.94
C ASN A 66 16.10 9.68 7.33
N GLN A 67 17.26 9.04 7.22
CA GLN A 67 17.45 7.67 7.66
C GLN A 67 17.20 7.49 9.16
N ALA A 68 17.68 8.40 10.00
CA ALA A 68 17.47 8.34 11.45
C ALA A 68 15.98 8.49 11.80
N ILE A 69 15.25 9.35 11.10
CA ILE A 69 13.80 9.50 11.25
C ILE A 69 13.08 8.18 10.92
N SER A 70 13.40 7.59 9.77
CA SER A 70 12.79 6.34 9.32
C SER A 70 13.13 5.17 10.24
N GLN A 71 14.37 5.09 10.69
CA GLN A 71 14.81 4.05 11.63
C GLN A 71 14.11 4.18 12.99
N THR A 72 13.97 5.39 13.52
CA THR A 72 13.29 5.63 14.80
C THR A 72 11.83 5.18 14.75
N LEU A 73 11.09 5.56 13.70
CA LEU A 73 9.71 5.11 13.51
C LEU A 73 9.61 3.60 13.26
N GLY A 74 10.48 3.06 12.41
CA GLY A 74 10.52 1.63 12.12
C GLY A 74 10.78 0.81 13.40
N ALA A 75 11.76 1.21 14.21
CA ALA A 75 12.07 0.59 15.47
C ALA A 75 10.92 0.69 16.49
N GLY A 76 10.28 1.86 16.56
CA GLY A 76 9.14 2.08 17.46
C GLY A 76 7.92 1.24 17.10
N LEU A 77 7.55 1.19 15.83
CA LEU A 77 6.33 0.54 15.35
C LEU A 77 6.50 -0.96 15.10
N LYS A 78 7.45 -1.32 14.23
CA LYS A 78 7.74 -2.71 13.87
C LYS A 78 8.61 -3.43 14.90
N GLY A 79 9.50 -2.69 15.53
CA GLY A 79 10.65 -3.24 16.23
C GLY A 79 11.82 -3.52 15.30
N PHE A 80 12.97 -3.75 15.87
CA PHE A 80 14.15 -4.25 15.18
C PHE A 80 14.76 -5.42 15.95
N SER A 81 15.35 -6.35 15.21
CA SER A 81 16.05 -7.47 15.81
C SER A 81 17.35 -6.96 16.45
N VAL A 82 17.49 -7.17 17.75
CA VAL A 82 18.68 -6.76 18.51
C VAL A 82 19.67 -7.92 18.67
N SER A 83 19.19 -9.15 18.63
CA SER A 83 19.99 -10.36 18.81
C SER A 83 19.22 -11.59 18.37
N GLN A 84 19.91 -12.71 18.31
CA GLN A 84 19.32 -14.04 18.16
C GLN A 84 19.74 -14.93 19.34
N MET A 85 18.82 -15.71 19.83
CA MET A 85 19.07 -16.75 20.83
C MET A 85 18.81 -18.12 20.19
N TRP A 86 19.64 -19.08 20.48
CA TRP A 86 19.44 -20.44 20.01
C TRP A 86 18.67 -21.25 21.04
N GLU A 87 17.56 -21.83 20.60
CA GLU A 87 16.78 -22.78 21.37
C GLU A 87 16.93 -24.17 20.71
N GLY A 88 17.89 -24.95 21.21
CA GLY A 88 18.34 -26.14 20.49
C GLY A 88 18.94 -25.80 19.13
N ASP A 89 18.38 -26.33 18.05
CA ASP A 89 18.84 -26.09 16.67
C ASP A 89 18.08 -24.95 15.96
N LYS A 90 17.21 -24.23 16.67
CA LYS A 90 16.39 -23.16 16.08
C LYS A 90 16.86 -21.78 16.53
N PRO A 91 17.19 -20.87 15.61
CA PRO A 91 17.43 -19.48 15.94
C PRO A 91 16.10 -18.78 16.26
N VAL A 92 16.04 -18.08 17.39
CA VAL A 92 14.91 -17.25 17.81
C VAL A 92 15.37 -15.79 17.83
N ASP A 93 14.74 -14.95 17.03
CA ASP A 93 15.05 -13.52 16.96
C ASP A 93 14.49 -12.78 18.17
N ILE A 94 15.32 -11.92 18.77
CA ILE A 94 14.91 -11.03 19.86
C ILE A 94 14.60 -9.67 19.25
N PHE A 95 13.32 -9.25 19.32
CA PHE A 95 12.87 -7.95 18.82
C PHE A 95 12.66 -6.95 19.94
N LEU A 96 13.24 -5.76 19.77
CA LEU A 96 12.96 -4.60 20.60
C LEU A 96 11.97 -3.69 19.90
N ARG A 97 10.85 -3.38 20.56
CA ARG A 97 9.85 -2.41 20.05
C ARG A 97 9.19 -1.67 21.21
N LEU A 98 8.54 -0.56 20.91
CA LEU A 98 7.72 0.15 21.90
C LEU A 98 6.57 -0.74 22.39
N ASN A 99 6.16 -0.51 23.64
CA ASN A 99 5.00 -1.19 24.18
C ASN A 99 3.72 -0.80 23.41
N GLU A 100 2.65 -1.57 23.59
CA GLU A 100 1.41 -1.38 22.83
C GLU A 100 0.76 -0.02 23.10
N ASN A 101 0.77 0.45 24.34
CA ASN A 101 0.17 1.72 24.71
C ASN A 101 0.86 2.92 24.05
N SER A 102 2.20 2.90 23.98
CA SER A 102 2.99 3.97 23.33
C SER A 102 2.97 3.93 21.80
N ARG A 103 2.21 3.00 21.17
CA ARG A 103 2.07 2.90 19.71
C ARG A 103 0.66 3.21 19.23
N LYS A 104 -0.31 3.39 20.13
CA LYS A 104 -1.72 3.63 19.81
C LYS A 104 -2.02 5.09 19.53
N ASP A 105 -1.27 6.01 20.15
CA ASP A 105 -1.49 7.44 20.01
C ASP A 105 -0.45 8.07 19.07
N PHE A 106 -0.94 8.89 18.14
CA PHE A 106 -0.08 9.69 17.27
C PHE A 106 0.81 10.68 18.04
N ASN A 107 0.32 11.20 19.16
CA ASN A 107 1.09 12.10 20.01
C ASN A 107 2.31 11.41 20.62
N ASP A 108 2.18 10.16 21.01
CA ASP A 108 3.29 9.38 21.53
C ASP A 108 4.35 9.13 20.46
N LEU A 109 3.91 8.82 19.23
CA LEU A 109 4.82 8.67 18.10
C LEU A 109 5.53 9.98 17.73
N ALA A 110 4.82 11.10 17.79
CA ALA A 110 5.40 12.43 17.53
C ALA A 110 6.44 12.85 18.57
N ASN A 111 6.35 12.35 19.79
CA ASN A 111 7.30 12.59 20.88
C ASN A 111 8.47 11.61 20.90
N LEU A 112 8.56 10.66 20.00
CA LEU A 112 9.74 9.80 19.89
C LEU A 112 10.98 10.64 19.64
N HIS A 113 12.08 10.23 20.24
CA HIS A 113 13.35 10.93 20.12
C HIS A 113 14.17 10.39 18.96
N VAL A 114 14.55 11.26 18.06
CA VAL A 114 15.47 10.95 16.95
C VAL A 114 16.87 11.40 17.32
N GLN A 115 17.85 10.58 17.06
CA GLN A 115 19.25 10.93 17.33
C GLN A 115 19.80 11.79 16.21
N THR A 116 20.48 12.89 16.59
CA THR A 116 21.20 13.76 15.66
C THR A 116 22.59 13.20 15.36
N MET A 117 23.23 13.66 14.30
CA MET A 117 24.63 13.34 13.98
C MET A 117 25.63 13.80 15.06
N PHE A 118 25.22 14.75 15.89
CA PHE A 118 26.04 15.32 16.98
C PHE A 118 25.84 14.59 18.33
N GLY A 119 25.07 13.48 18.33
CA GLY A 119 24.81 12.67 19.53
C GLY A 119 23.69 13.19 20.43
N SER A 120 23.12 14.34 20.15
CA SER A 120 21.94 14.86 20.85
C SER A 120 20.66 14.16 20.37
N LYS A 121 19.54 14.33 21.12
CA LYS A 121 18.25 13.77 20.79
C LYS A 121 17.22 14.88 20.65
N VAL A 122 16.40 14.81 19.62
CA VAL A 122 15.31 15.78 19.37
C VAL A 122 13.98 15.04 19.18
N PRO A 123 12.84 15.59 19.63
CA PRO A 123 11.55 14.99 19.37
C PRO A 123 11.24 14.93 17.86
N LEU A 124 10.62 13.85 17.41
CA LEU A 124 10.28 13.66 16.00
C LEU A 124 9.42 14.80 15.43
N LYS A 125 8.48 15.33 16.20
CA LYS A 125 7.62 16.46 15.82
C LYS A 125 8.37 17.73 15.44
N GLU A 126 9.60 17.91 15.92
CA GLU A 126 10.42 19.07 15.56
C GLU A 126 10.97 18.93 14.14
N VAL A 127 11.28 17.73 13.70
CA VAL A 127 11.95 17.45 12.42
C VAL A 127 11.04 16.85 11.35
N ALA A 128 9.83 16.43 11.71
CA ALA A 128 8.86 15.89 10.76
C ALA A 128 7.42 16.13 11.20
N ASN A 129 6.52 16.22 10.23
CA ASN A 129 5.08 16.19 10.44
C ASN A 129 4.56 14.75 10.22
N LEU A 130 3.73 14.29 11.14
CA LEU A 130 3.03 13.02 11.06
C LEU A 130 1.57 13.31 10.70
N GLU A 131 1.11 12.82 9.57
CA GLU A 131 -0.25 13.03 9.09
C GLU A 131 -0.90 11.69 8.79
N PRO A 132 -2.08 11.39 9.35
CA PRO A 132 -2.84 10.24 8.94
C PRO A 132 -3.29 10.43 7.49
N SER A 133 -3.11 9.42 6.66
CA SER A 133 -3.51 9.47 5.25
C SER A 133 -3.85 8.10 4.69
N TRP A 134 -4.64 8.10 3.62
CA TRP A 134 -4.91 6.90 2.85
C TRP A 134 -3.80 6.65 1.85
N HIS A 135 -3.33 5.43 1.78
CA HIS A 135 -2.29 4.99 0.86
C HIS A 135 -2.80 3.86 -0.02
N THR A 136 -2.46 3.91 -1.28
CA THR A 136 -2.76 2.81 -2.20
C THR A 136 -1.85 1.62 -1.90
N GLY A 137 -2.45 0.45 -1.73
CA GLY A 137 -1.74 -0.75 -1.30
C GLY A 137 -0.74 -1.25 -2.35
N VAL A 138 -1.22 -1.55 -3.55
CA VAL A 138 -0.39 -2.08 -4.64
C VAL A 138 -0.71 -1.35 -5.93
N ILE A 139 0.33 -0.91 -6.62
CA ILE A 139 0.23 -0.33 -7.96
C ILE A 139 0.89 -1.32 -8.93
N ALA A 140 0.08 -2.03 -9.71
CA ALA A 140 0.58 -2.94 -10.69
C ALA A 140 1.11 -2.20 -11.93
N HIS A 141 2.23 -2.67 -12.48
CA HIS A 141 2.78 -2.20 -13.73
C HIS A 141 2.90 -3.37 -14.71
N ARG A 142 2.55 -3.13 -15.97
CA ARG A 142 2.73 -4.07 -17.07
C ARG A 142 3.42 -3.35 -18.22
N ASN A 143 4.54 -3.90 -18.68
CA ASN A 143 5.39 -3.25 -19.71
C ASN A 143 5.79 -1.81 -19.35
N GLY A 144 6.05 -1.55 -18.06
CA GLY A 144 6.40 -0.22 -17.56
C GLY A 144 5.23 0.74 -17.36
N LEU A 145 4.02 0.41 -17.80
CA LEU A 145 2.82 1.24 -17.67
C LEU A 145 1.98 0.80 -16.47
N ARG A 146 1.44 1.76 -15.74
CA ARG A 146 0.48 1.48 -14.67
C ARG A 146 -0.74 0.79 -15.25
N THR A 147 -1.13 -0.31 -14.65
CA THR A 147 -2.23 -1.13 -15.14
C THR A 147 -3.13 -1.53 -13.99
N LEU A 148 -4.41 -1.33 -14.16
CA LEU A 148 -5.45 -1.81 -13.26
C LEU A 148 -6.33 -2.77 -14.04
N THR A 149 -6.58 -3.96 -13.49
CA THR A 149 -7.31 -5.01 -14.22
C THR A 149 -8.66 -5.27 -13.55
N VAL A 150 -9.71 -5.28 -14.35
CA VAL A 150 -11.04 -5.78 -13.96
C VAL A 150 -11.11 -7.24 -14.36
N LEU A 151 -11.31 -8.10 -13.39
CA LEU A 151 -11.38 -9.56 -13.56
C LEU A 151 -12.83 -10.03 -13.41
N SER A 152 -13.24 -10.96 -14.22
CA SER A 152 -14.55 -11.60 -14.10
C SER A 152 -14.49 -13.06 -14.53
N GLU A 153 -15.39 -13.85 -13.99
CA GLU A 153 -15.61 -15.23 -14.39
C GLU A 153 -16.90 -15.34 -15.21
N ALA A 154 -16.92 -16.30 -16.13
CA ALA A 154 -18.12 -16.62 -16.88
C ALA A 154 -18.93 -17.68 -16.14
N GLN A 155 -20.25 -17.59 -16.17
CA GLN A 155 -21.14 -18.64 -15.68
C GLN A 155 -20.91 -19.93 -16.49
N SER A 156 -21.12 -21.06 -15.81
CA SER A 156 -20.98 -22.38 -16.44
C SER A 156 -21.83 -22.45 -17.74
N GLY A 157 -21.19 -22.91 -18.81
CA GLY A 157 -21.82 -23.04 -20.12
C GLY A 157 -21.79 -21.79 -21.01
N ILE A 158 -21.31 -20.65 -20.51
CA ILE A 158 -21.18 -19.42 -21.30
C ILE A 158 -19.71 -19.17 -21.66
N LYS A 159 -19.44 -18.96 -22.94
CA LYS A 159 -18.08 -18.64 -23.39
C LYS A 159 -17.71 -17.21 -23.04
N PRO A 160 -16.53 -16.96 -22.43
CA PRO A 160 -16.07 -15.60 -22.08
C PRO A 160 -16.08 -14.61 -23.25
N SER A 161 -15.80 -15.10 -24.46
CA SER A 161 -15.82 -14.28 -25.68
C SER A 161 -17.20 -13.73 -26.04
N VAL A 162 -18.28 -14.41 -25.67
CA VAL A 162 -19.64 -13.92 -25.89
C VAL A 162 -19.93 -12.75 -24.96
N ILE A 163 -19.55 -12.88 -23.70
CA ILE A 163 -19.69 -11.80 -22.71
C ILE A 163 -18.89 -10.57 -23.16
N LEU A 164 -17.61 -10.73 -23.53
CA LEU A 164 -16.78 -9.64 -23.99
C LEU A 164 -17.39 -8.90 -25.19
N LYS A 165 -17.90 -9.63 -26.19
CA LYS A 165 -18.58 -9.03 -27.34
C LYS A 165 -19.84 -8.24 -26.96
N SER A 166 -20.57 -8.66 -25.92
CA SER A 166 -21.78 -7.97 -25.48
C SER A 166 -21.52 -6.67 -24.72
N VAL A 167 -20.38 -6.59 -24.01
CA VAL A 167 -20.00 -5.41 -23.20
C VAL A 167 -19.12 -4.42 -23.96
N GLN A 168 -18.43 -4.87 -25.01
CA GLN A 168 -17.50 -4.04 -25.80
C GLN A 168 -18.10 -2.71 -26.27
N PRO A 169 -19.32 -2.64 -26.85
CA PRO A 169 -19.90 -1.36 -27.31
C PRO A 169 -20.15 -0.36 -26.18
N GLN A 170 -20.25 -0.83 -24.93
CA GLN A 170 -20.46 0.03 -23.76
C GLN A 170 -19.13 0.51 -23.15
N ILE A 171 -18.04 -0.21 -23.43
CA ILE A 171 -16.69 0.14 -22.96
C ILE A 171 -16.02 1.13 -23.93
N ASP A 172 -16.36 1.05 -25.22
CA ASP A 172 -15.79 1.90 -26.28
C ASP A 172 -16.45 3.30 -26.35
N GLN A 173 -17.46 3.61 -25.51
CA GLN A 173 -18.11 4.92 -25.36
C GLN A 173 -17.41 5.77 -24.30
#